data_e9b4655e533f0c078770ede2b9106668
#
_entry.id   e9b4655e533f0c078770ede2b9106668
#
_cell.length_a   1.000
_cell.length_b   1.000
_cell.length_c   1.000
_cell.angle_alpha   90.00
_cell.angle_beta   90.00
_cell.angle_gamma   90.00
#
_symmetry.space_group_name_H-M   'P 1'
#
loop_
_entity.id
_entity.type
_entity.pdbx_description
1 polymer ?
#
loop_
_entity_poly.entity_id
_entity_poly.type
_entity_poly.pdbx_seq_one_letter_code
_entity_poly.pdbx_strand_id
1 'polypeptide(L)'
;MIQRIVRPMFIVMTTGKKVLSVNKANGINLTMLCDFYELTMGNGYLADGMKDRICYFDMFFREVPDKGGFAVAAGLEQIVDYVRQLHFDEEDIAYLRGRGIFSEDFLDYLRNFKFTGDIWAIPEGTPIFPMEPVLTVRAPAIQAQLLETYMLLEFNHQSLIATKANRICRAAGGRTVLEFGSRRAQGIAGAVTGARAAYIGGCAGTACTVSDQIYGVPAAGTMAHSWVQMFDSEYEAFLSYCRTYPNNAVLLVDTFNTLKSGIPNAIRAFNEVLKPLGITKCGIRLDSGDMAYLTQKARIMLDEAGWPGCTITVSNSLDERLITEIIHQGAKIDSFGVGERLITSKSAPVFGGVYKLCAVENPDGSITPKIKVSENVGKITNPGFKKVYRFFDRETGMAEADYICMRDEVVDDSQPLEICDPAERWKRKTMKNFRAVELQVPIFEKGELVYELPTLKEIKTNCGYQISTLWPEVKRFDNPHSYYVDLSPKLMALKDEMLEDYGRKL
;
A
#
# COMPACT_ATOMS: atom_id res chain seq x y z
N MET A 1 -24.12 -27.99 -21.23
CA MET A 1 -22.70 -28.43 -21.36
C MET A 1 -21.97 -27.73 -20.22
N ILE A 2 -21.52 -28.50 -19.25
CA ILE A 2 -21.07 -28.06 -17.92
C ILE A 2 -19.70 -27.40 -18.05
N GLN A 3 -19.60 -26.09 -17.80
CA GLN A 3 -18.31 -25.44 -17.62
C GLN A 3 -17.76 -25.76 -16.24
N ARG A 4 -16.75 -26.62 -16.21
CA ARG A 4 -15.93 -26.90 -15.04
C ARG A 4 -15.17 -25.64 -14.64
N ILE A 5 -15.40 -25.21 -13.40
CA ILE A 5 -14.55 -24.25 -12.71
C ILE A 5 -13.16 -24.87 -12.58
N VAL A 6 -12.21 -24.35 -13.33
CA VAL A 6 -10.79 -24.71 -13.19
C VAL A 6 -10.26 -23.94 -11.97
N ARG A 7 -10.15 -24.64 -10.83
CA ARG A 7 -9.25 -24.21 -9.76
C ARG A 7 -7.82 -24.44 -10.25
N PRO A 8 -6.93 -23.44 -10.21
CA PRO A 8 -5.53 -23.72 -10.45
C PRO A 8 -4.98 -24.54 -9.29
N MET A 9 -4.58 -25.78 -9.58
CA MET A 9 -3.87 -26.66 -8.67
C MET A 9 -2.41 -26.20 -8.65
N PHE A 10 -2.02 -25.46 -7.60
CA PHE A 10 -0.63 -25.10 -7.37
C PHE A 10 0.07 -26.23 -6.62
N ILE A 11 1.11 -26.76 -7.25
CA ILE A 11 2.07 -27.69 -6.63
C ILE A 11 2.95 -26.85 -5.71
N VAL A 12 2.84 -27.09 -4.41
CA VAL A 12 3.66 -26.45 -3.36
C VAL A 12 5.07 -27.03 -3.44
N MET A 13 6.02 -26.24 -3.92
CA MET A 13 7.43 -26.43 -3.55
C MET A 13 7.73 -25.52 -2.36
N THR A 14 7.66 -26.08 -1.18
CA THR A 14 8.09 -25.42 0.06
C THR A 14 9.62 -25.31 0.09
N THR A 15 10.16 -24.24 -0.48
CA THR A 15 11.50 -23.78 -0.11
C THR A 15 11.31 -22.81 1.04
N GLY A 16 11.60 -23.26 2.25
CA GLY A 16 11.56 -22.43 3.47
C GLY A 16 12.52 -21.24 3.37
N LYS A 17 12.07 -20.15 2.77
CA LYS A 17 12.72 -18.84 2.91
C LYS A 17 12.49 -18.41 4.36
N LYS A 18 13.57 -18.32 5.15
CA LYS A 18 13.56 -17.61 6.43
C LYS A 18 13.16 -16.15 6.10
N VAL A 19 11.92 -15.79 6.42
CA VAL A 19 11.48 -14.40 6.40
C VAL A 19 12.26 -13.68 7.49
N LEU A 20 13.28 -12.95 7.11
CA LEU A 20 13.95 -11.98 7.98
C LEU A 20 13.01 -10.78 8.09
N SER A 21 12.18 -10.75 9.13
CA SER A 21 11.39 -9.54 9.37
C SER A 21 12.34 -8.39 9.69
N VAL A 22 12.03 -7.18 9.23
CA VAL A 22 12.77 -5.94 9.57
C VAL A 22 12.91 -5.79 11.08
N ASN A 23 12.00 -6.36 11.82
CA ASN A 23 11.84 -6.37 13.27
C ASN A 23 12.96 -7.13 14.01
N LYS A 24 13.49 -8.21 13.43
CA LYS A 24 14.62 -8.93 14.03
C LYS A 24 15.95 -8.20 13.93
N ALA A 25 16.08 -7.23 13.03
CA ALA A 25 17.34 -6.51 12.84
C ALA A 25 17.69 -5.55 13.99
N ASN A 26 16.70 -5.09 14.78
CA ASN A 26 16.90 -4.09 15.83
C ASN A 26 16.70 -4.61 17.27
N GLY A 27 16.35 -5.86 17.47
CA GLY A 27 16.13 -6.44 18.82
C GLY A 27 14.96 -5.83 19.59
N ILE A 28 14.04 -5.13 18.92
CA ILE A 28 12.89 -4.47 19.53
C ILE A 28 11.70 -5.43 19.50
N ASN A 29 11.09 -5.68 20.68
CA ASN A 29 9.79 -6.34 20.73
C ASN A 29 8.69 -5.38 20.27
N LEU A 30 8.12 -5.63 19.09
CA LEU A 30 7.10 -4.75 18.50
C LEU A 30 5.76 -4.79 19.25
N THR A 31 5.52 -5.74 20.11
CA THR A 31 4.35 -5.76 20.99
C THR A 31 4.31 -4.51 21.87
N MET A 32 5.49 -3.97 22.23
CA MET A 32 5.62 -2.71 22.97
C MET A 32 5.46 -1.45 22.12
N LEU A 33 5.32 -1.59 20.79
CA LEU A 33 4.99 -0.49 19.91
C LEU A 33 3.47 -0.27 19.89
N CYS A 34 2.95 0.17 21.03
CA CYS A 34 1.54 0.51 21.23
C CYS A 34 1.44 1.89 21.89
N ASP A 35 0.35 2.58 21.64
CA ASP A 35 0.07 3.81 22.38
C ASP A 35 -0.19 3.48 23.84
N PHE A 36 0.36 4.28 24.75
CA PHE A 36 0.32 3.96 26.18
C PHE A 36 -1.10 3.81 26.76
N TYR A 37 -2.09 4.49 26.13
CA TYR A 37 -3.49 4.36 26.54
C TYR A 37 -4.05 2.94 26.28
N GLU A 38 -3.50 2.19 25.34
CA GLU A 38 -3.93 0.81 25.06
C GLU A 38 -3.64 -0.09 26.28
N LEU A 39 -2.49 0.10 26.91
CA LEU A 39 -2.11 -0.60 28.13
C LEU A 39 -2.94 -0.12 29.35
N THR A 40 -3.14 1.21 29.51
CA THR A 40 -3.92 1.72 30.65
C THR A 40 -5.40 1.34 30.55
N MET A 41 -5.99 1.36 29.35
CA MET A 41 -7.33 0.84 29.11
C MET A 41 -7.40 -0.67 29.36
N GLY A 42 -6.39 -1.42 28.90
CA GLY A 42 -6.29 -2.87 29.12
C GLY A 42 -6.32 -3.22 30.60
N ASN A 43 -5.54 -2.52 31.43
CA ASN A 43 -5.56 -2.67 32.89
C ASN A 43 -6.93 -2.33 33.49
N GLY A 44 -7.59 -1.27 32.99
CA GLY A 44 -8.95 -0.92 33.38
C GLY A 44 -9.98 -1.98 33.01
N TYR A 45 -9.94 -2.51 31.78
CA TYR A 45 -10.84 -3.59 31.34
C TYR A 45 -10.68 -4.85 32.19
N LEU A 46 -9.46 -5.17 32.61
CA LEU A 46 -9.23 -6.29 33.53
C LEU A 46 -9.86 -6.01 34.90
N ALA A 47 -9.60 -4.85 35.50
CA ALA A 47 -10.11 -4.43 36.80
C ALA A 47 -11.64 -4.45 36.87
N ASP A 48 -12.31 -4.04 35.78
CA ASP A 48 -13.78 -4.01 35.67
C ASP A 48 -14.40 -5.33 35.20
N GLY A 49 -13.62 -6.41 35.09
CA GLY A 49 -14.10 -7.73 34.66
C GLY A 49 -14.51 -7.82 33.19
N MET A 50 -14.06 -6.88 32.35
CA MET A 50 -14.41 -6.80 30.92
C MET A 50 -13.37 -7.47 30.00
N LYS A 51 -12.33 -8.10 30.53
CA LYS A 51 -11.21 -8.66 29.73
C LYS A 51 -11.66 -9.61 28.63
N ASP A 52 -12.69 -10.42 28.90
CA ASP A 52 -13.20 -11.45 27.99
C ASP A 52 -14.36 -10.95 27.11
N ARG A 53 -14.77 -9.68 27.27
CA ARG A 53 -15.84 -9.11 26.46
C ARG A 53 -15.40 -8.99 25.02
N ILE A 54 -16.13 -9.63 24.11
CA ILE A 54 -15.82 -9.60 22.68
C ILE A 54 -16.20 -8.24 22.10
N CYS A 55 -15.23 -7.62 21.41
CA CYS A 55 -15.37 -6.34 20.77
C CYS A 55 -15.10 -6.47 19.26
N TYR A 56 -15.77 -5.64 18.48
CA TYR A 56 -15.60 -5.53 17.04
C TYR A 56 -15.03 -4.14 16.71
N PHE A 57 -13.92 -4.10 16.02
CA PHE A 57 -13.30 -2.88 15.56
C PHE A 57 -13.12 -2.90 14.05
N ASP A 58 -13.40 -1.78 13.39
CA ASP A 58 -13.10 -1.58 11.99
C ASP A 58 -11.92 -0.64 11.81
N MET A 59 -11.01 -1.01 10.91
CA MET A 59 -10.00 -0.13 10.37
C MET A 59 -10.48 0.40 9.02
N PHE A 60 -10.45 1.72 8.85
CA PHE A 60 -10.87 2.42 7.64
C PHE A 60 -10.16 3.77 7.51
N PHE A 61 -10.34 4.45 6.40
CA PHE A 61 -9.81 5.80 6.19
C PHE A 61 -10.92 6.74 5.68
N ARG A 62 -10.67 8.05 5.67
CA ARG A 62 -11.73 9.05 5.37
C ARG A 62 -11.55 9.78 4.06
N GLU A 63 -10.31 9.95 3.61
CA GLU A 63 -9.98 10.70 2.40
C GLU A 63 -8.86 10.01 1.65
N VAL A 64 -8.93 10.02 0.32
CA VAL A 64 -7.84 9.50 -0.53
C VAL A 64 -6.74 10.56 -0.59
N PRO A 65 -5.45 10.19 -0.38
CA PRO A 65 -4.33 11.10 -0.56
C PRO A 65 -4.34 11.78 -1.94
N ASP A 66 -3.84 13.01 -1.99
CA ASP A 66 -3.81 13.83 -3.22
C ASP A 66 -5.19 14.06 -3.87
N LYS A 67 -6.27 13.94 -3.11
CA LYS A 67 -7.65 13.98 -3.61
C LYS A 67 -7.87 13.01 -4.77
N GLY A 68 -7.23 11.87 -4.72
CA GLY A 68 -7.37 10.80 -5.72
C GLY A 68 -8.73 10.12 -5.67
N GLY A 69 -9.07 9.35 -6.69
CA GLY A 69 -10.34 8.63 -6.77
C GLY A 69 -10.35 7.32 -5.97
N PHE A 70 -9.20 6.77 -5.61
CA PHE A 70 -9.05 5.52 -4.83
C PHE A 70 -7.67 5.46 -4.16
N ALA A 71 -7.54 4.60 -3.17
CA ALA A 71 -6.26 4.19 -2.59
C ALA A 71 -5.98 2.71 -2.87
N VAL A 72 -4.77 2.25 -2.59
CA VAL A 72 -4.35 0.85 -2.75
C VAL A 72 -4.08 0.26 -1.37
N ALA A 73 -4.77 -0.82 -1.02
CA ALA A 73 -4.54 -1.53 0.24
C ALA A 73 -3.14 -2.19 0.25
N ALA A 74 -2.36 -1.95 1.30
CA ALA A 74 -1.06 -2.56 1.50
C ALA A 74 -0.70 -2.62 3.00
N GLY A 75 0.22 -3.53 3.39
CA GLY A 75 0.69 -3.70 4.76
C GLY A 75 0.11 -4.92 5.49
N LEU A 76 -0.76 -5.70 4.86
CA LEU A 76 -1.39 -6.86 5.50
C LEU A 76 -0.39 -7.95 5.88
N GLU A 77 0.63 -8.22 5.06
CA GLU A 77 1.68 -9.21 5.38
C GLU A 77 2.38 -8.86 6.71
N GLN A 78 2.74 -7.59 6.92
CA GLN A 78 3.39 -7.12 8.15
C GLN A 78 2.43 -7.17 9.35
N ILE A 79 1.16 -6.89 9.15
CA ILE A 79 0.11 -7.04 10.18
C ILE A 79 -0.03 -8.53 10.58
N VAL A 80 -0.05 -9.44 9.63
CA VAL A 80 -0.10 -10.89 9.89
C VAL A 80 1.12 -11.35 10.68
N ASP A 81 2.31 -10.92 10.27
CA ASP A 81 3.55 -11.26 10.98
C ASP A 81 3.57 -10.72 12.41
N TYR A 82 3.06 -9.50 12.62
CA TYR A 82 2.93 -8.91 13.94
C TYR A 82 1.98 -9.72 14.84
N VAL A 83 0.76 -10.01 14.39
CA VAL A 83 -0.24 -10.75 15.17
C VAL A 83 0.28 -12.14 15.58
N ARG A 84 1.02 -12.81 14.70
CA ARG A 84 1.64 -14.11 14.98
C ARG A 84 2.77 -14.06 16.01
N GLN A 85 3.40 -12.91 16.16
CA GLN A 85 4.59 -12.72 17.03
C GLN A 85 4.26 -11.98 18.33
N LEU A 86 3.00 -11.60 18.54
CA LEU A 86 2.57 -10.89 19.75
C LEU A 86 2.92 -11.68 21.02
N HIS A 87 3.75 -11.10 21.86
CA HIS A 87 4.11 -11.60 23.17
C HIS A 87 4.74 -10.49 24.01
N PHE A 88 4.65 -10.61 25.32
CA PHE A 88 5.38 -9.77 26.26
C PHE A 88 6.43 -10.62 26.97
N ASP A 89 7.69 -10.21 26.93
CA ASP A 89 8.78 -10.88 27.63
C ASP A 89 8.97 -10.34 29.05
N GLU A 90 9.87 -10.96 29.84
CA GLU A 90 10.09 -10.54 31.22
C GLU A 90 10.72 -9.14 31.33
N GLU A 91 11.43 -8.67 30.31
CA GLU A 91 11.97 -7.31 30.25
C GLU A 91 10.84 -6.29 30.08
N ASP A 92 9.89 -6.56 29.21
CA ASP A 92 8.67 -5.76 29.01
C ASP A 92 7.85 -5.67 30.30
N ILE A 93 7.62 -6.83 30.95
CA ILE A 93 6.88 -6.92 32.22
C ILE A 93 7.58 -6.16 33.32
N ALA A 94 8.92 -6.29 33.44
CA ALA A 94 9.71 -5.56 34.43
C ALA A 94 9.64 -4.03 34.19
N TYR A 95 9.71 -3.59 32.94
CA TYR A 95 9.53 -2.18 32.58
C TYR A 95 8.14 -1.66 33.00
N LEU A 96 7.08 -2.39 32.62
CA LEU A 96 5.70 -1.99 32.94
C LEU A 96 5.45 -1.97 34.45
N ARG A 97 5.99 -2.96 35.20
CA ARG A 97 5.94 -2.99 36.69
C ARG A 97 6.62 -1.75 37.27
N GLY A 98 7.76 -1.36 36.73
CA GLY A 98 8.51 -0.16 37.14
C GLY A 98 7.74 1.14 36.95
N ARG A 99 6.67 1.17 36.12
CA ARG A 99 5.77 2.34 35.99
C ARG A 99 4.90 2.56 37.21
N GLY A 100 4.65 1.52 38.05
CA GLY A 100 3.89 1.61 39.29
C GLY A 100 2.40 1.92 39.16
N ILE A 101 1.81 1.76 37.97
CA ILE A 101 0.39 2.04 37.69
C ILE A 101 -0.41 0.83 37.21
N PHE A 102 0.25 -0.27 36.91
CA PHE A 102 -0.37 -1.51 36.45
C PHE A 102 -0.50 -2.51 37.60
N SER A 103 -1.63 -3.21 37.66
CA SER A 103 -1.84 -4.28 38.65
C SER A 103 -1.00 -5.51 38.30
N GLU A 104 -0.62 -6.31 39.32
CA GLU A 104 0.10 -7.57 39.08
C GLU A 104 -0.75 -8.53 38.24
N ASP A 105 -2.08 -8.57 38.46
CA ASP A 105 -3.00 -9.39 37.65
C ASP A 105 -2.95 -9.01 36.17
N PHE A 106 -2.81 -7.71 35.84
CA PHE A 106 -2.66 -7.27 34.45
C PHE A 106 -1.29 -7.64 33.87
N LEU A 107 -0.22 -7.51 34.67
CA LEU A 107 1.12 -7.94 34.25
C LEU A 107 1.17 -9.45 34.01
N ASP A 108 0.48 -10.24 34.83
CA ASP A 108 0.35 -11.68 34.62
C ASP A 108 -0.49 -12.03 33.41
N TYR A 109 -1.55 -11.26 33.12
CA TYR A 109 -2.32 -11.38 31.87
C TYR A 109 -1.42 -11.13 30.66
N LEU A 110 -0.61 -10.06 30.67
CA LEU A 110 0.30 -9.73 29.56
C LEU A 110 1.38 -10.81 29.36
N ARG A 111 1.95 -11.33 30.44
CA ARG A 111 2.94 -12.44 30.38
C ARG A 111 2.41 -13.67 29.66
N ASN A 112 1.10 -13.94 29.79
CA ASN A 112 0.42 -15.06 29.16
C ASN A 112 -0.35 -14.66 27.92
N PHE A 113 -0.07 -13.46 27.35
CA PHE A 113 -0.80 -12.94 26.23
C PHE A 113 -0.70 -13.83 25.00
N LYS A 114 -1.85 -14.15 24.43
CA LYS A 114 -1.99 -14.81 23.13
C LYS A 114 -3.20 -14.20 22.43
N PHE A 115 -3.05 -13.85 21.17
CA PHE A 115 -4.19 -13.44 20.36
C PHE A 115 -5.08 -14.66 20.06
N THR A 116 -6.38 -14.53 20.32
CA THR A 116 -7.37 -15.61 20.14
C THR A 116 -8.59 -15.14 19.33
N GLY A 117 -8.51 -13.96 18.75
CA GLY A 117 -9.59 -13.35 18.00
C GLY A 117 -9.65 -13.77 16.54
N ASP A 118 -10.57 -13.15 15.82
CA ASP A 118 -10.79 -13.29 14.39
C ASP A 118 -10.42 -11.98 13.69
N ILE A 119 -9.86 -12.06 12.49
CA ILE A 119 -9.54 -10.90 11.64
C ILE A 119 -10.00 -11.18 10.22
N TRP A 120 -10.74 -10.24 9.65
CA TRP A 120 -11.06 -10.19 8.22
C TRP A 120 -10.40 -8.97 7.61
N ALA A 121 -9.88 -9.07 6.39
CA ALA A 121 -9.27 -7.93 5.71
C ALA A 121 -9.48 -7.99 4.20
N ILE A 122 -9.42 -6.81 3.57
CA ILE A 122 -9.33 -6.69 2.12
C ILE A 122 -7.89 -7.03 1.71
N PRO A 123 -7.68 -7.95 0.76
CA PRO A 123 -6.34 -8.35 0.30
C PRO A 123 -5.52 -7.19 -0.26
N GLU A 124 -4.20 -7.27 -0.08
CA GLU A 124 -3.26 -6.27 -0.62
C GLU A 124 -3.37 -6.13 -2.14
N GLY A 125 -3.10 -4.92 -2.62
CA GLY A 125 -3.22 -4.57 -4.03
C GLY A 125 -4.65 -4.23 -4.48
N THR A 126 -5.65 -4.41 -3.62
CA THR A 126 -7.03 -4.06 -3.94
C THR A 126 -7.24 -2.54 -3.85
N PRO A 127 -7.88 -1.89 -4.84
CA PRO A 127 -8.36 -0.52 -4.68
C PRO A 127 -9.38 -0.43 -3.54
N ILE A 128 -9.22 0.56 -2.68
CA ILE A 128 -10.08 0.81 -1.52
C ILE A 128 -10.55 2.25 -1.52
N PHE A 129 -11.71 2.47 -0.89
CA PHE A 129 -12.37 3.77 -0.88
C PHE A 129 -12.67 4.23 0.57
N PRO A 130 -12.91 5.53 0.78
CA PRO A 130 -13.21 6.06 2.11
C PRO A 130 -14.41 5.37 2.78
N MET A 131 -14.33 5.20 4.10
CA MET A 131 -15.36 4.65 4.99
C MET A 131 -15.62 3.14 4.87
N GLU A 132 -14.92 2.44 3.98
CA GLU A 132 -14.96 0.98 3.90
C GLU A 132 -14.21 0.36 5.08
N PRO A 133 -14.76 -0.65 5.77
CA PRO A 133 -13.99 -1.46 6.72
C PRO A 133 -12.94 -2.28 5.95
N VAL A 134 -11.72 -1.77 5.87
CA VAL A 134 -10.61 -2.44 5.17
C VAL A 134 -10.14 -3.66 5.95
N LEU A 135 -10.19 -3.57 7.28
CA LEU A 135 -9.90 -4.67 8.18
C LEU A 135 -10.86 -4.61 9.37
N THR A 136 -11.40 -5.76 9.76
CA THR A 136 -12.26 -5.91 10.93
C THR A 136 -11.65 -6.93 11.89
N VAL A 137 -11.53 -6.54 13.17
CA VAL A 137 -11.09 -7.41 14.27
C VAL A 137 -12.28 -7.75 15.16
N ARG A 138 -12.47 -9.04 15.48
CA ARG A 138 -13.34 -9.53 16.54
C ARG A 138 -12.50 -10.25 17.58
N ALA A 139 -12.35 -9.68 18.76
CA ALA A 139 -11.51 -10.27 19.80
C ALA A 139 -11.93 -9.80 21.19
N PRO A 140 -11.45 -10.47 22.28
CA PRO A 140 -11.53 -9.95 23.63
C PRO A 140 -11.00 -8.51 23.72
N ALA A 141 -11.60 -7.69 24.57
CA ALA A 141 -11.40 -6.24 24.59
C ALA A 141 -9.92 -5.81 24.65
N ILE A 142 -9.14 -6.43 25.53
CA ILE A 142 -7.70 -6.11 25.69
C ILE A 142 -6.93 -6.50 24.40
N GLN A 143 -7.23 -7.67 23.84
CA GLN A 143 -6.56 -8.16 22.64
C GLN A 143 -6.88 -7.27 21.42
N ALA A 144 -8.15 -6.91 21.24
CA ALA A 144 -8.58 -6.04 20.15
C ALA A 144 -7.93 -4.65 20.22
N GLN A 145 -7.78 -4.12 21.45
CA GLN A 145 -7.21 -2.79 21.67
C GLN A 145 -5.70 -2.74 21.39
N LEU A 146 -4.94 -3.73 21.81
CA LEU A 146 -3.48 -3.79 21.64
C LEU A 146 -2.99 -3.94 20.18
N LEU A 147 -3.91 -4.12 19.24
CA LEU A 147 -3.56 -4.19 17.81
C LEU A 147 -3.55 -2.82 17.15
N GLU A 148 -4.18 -1.80 17.74
CA GLU A 148 -4.50 -0.52 17.07
C GLU A 148 -3.27 0.14 16.47
N THR A 149 -2.27 0.45 17.29
CA THR A 149 -1.14 1.29 16.86
C THR A 149 -0.33 0.64 15.75
N TYR A 150 0.07 -0.63 15.90
CA TYR A 150 0.90 -1.28 14.89
C TYR A 150 0.16 -1.50 13.57
N MET A 151 -1.09 -1.96 13.63
CA MET A 151 -1.89 -2.15 12.41
C MET A 151 -2.09 -0.85 11.64
N LEU A 152 -2.37 0.26 12.34
CA LEU A 152 -2.52 1.56 11.71
C LEU A 152 -1.19 2.07 11.14
N LEU A 153 -0.07 1.85 11.81
CA LEU A 153 1.25 2.25 11.35
C LEU A 153 1.58 1.61 10.00
N GLU A 154 1.45 0.29 9.89
CA GLU A 154 1.76 -0.44 8.66
C GLU A 154 0.76 -0.15 7.54
N PHE A 155 -0.52 -0.17 7.85
CA PHE A 155 -1.57 0.14 6.87
C PHE A 155 -1.43 1.56 6.32
N ASN A 156 -1.29 2.56 7.19
CA ASN A 156 -1.17 3.96 6.77
C ASN A 156 0.04 4.18 5.88
N HIS A 157 1.22 3.70 6.32
CA HIS A 157 2.46 3.92 5.57
C HIS A 157 2.43 3.20 4.22
N GLN A 158 2.16 1.91 4.22
CA GLN A 158 2.26 1.12 2.99
C GLN A 158 1.15 1.45 2.00
N SER A 159 -0.10 1.68 2.46
CA SER A 159 -1.18 2.09 1.56
C SER A 159 -0.93 3.48 0.98
N LEU A 160 -0.36 4.41 1.76
CA LEU A 160 0.06 5.73 1.27
C LEU A 160 1.07 5.62 0.12
N ILE A 161 2.15 4.86 0.35
CA ILE A 161 3.23 4.73 -0.63
C ILE A 161 2.79 3.93 -1.85
N ALA A 162 2.02 2.86 -1.69
CA ALA A 162 1.45 2.10 -2.81
C ALA A 162 0.53 2.97 -3.67
N THR A 163 -0.32 3.79 -3.04
CA THR A 163 -1.20 4.74 -3.73
C THR A 163 -0.39 5.79 -4.50
N LYS A 164 0.63 6.39 -3.87
CA LYS A 164 1.50 7.37 -4.52
C LYS A 164 2.28 6.77 -5.69
N ALA A 165 2.87 5.59 -5.49
CA ALA A 165 3.57 4.87 -6.54
C ALA A 165 2.65 4.55 -7.73
N ASN A 166 1.41 4.14 -7.46
CA ASN A 166 0.44 3.86 -8.51
C ASN A 166 0.09 5.11 -9.33
N ARG A 167 -0.09 6.27 -8.68
CA ARG A 167 -0.30 7.54 -9.39
C ARG A 167 0.89 7.86 -10.33
N ILE A 168 2.12 7.72 -9.81
CA ILE A 168 3.35 7.97 -10.57
C ILE A 168 3.49 6.98 -11.73
N CYS A 169 3.26 5.69 -11.52
CA CYS A 169 3.35 4.67 -12.56
C CYS A 169 2.32 4.88 -13.68
N ARG A 170 1.10 5.30 -13.34
CA ARG A 170 0.07 5.64 -14.34
C ARG A 170 0.46 6.89 -15.14
N ALA A 171 1.02 7.91 -14.48
CA ALA A 171 1.52 9.11 -15.14
C ALA A 171 2.67 8.81 -16.12
N ALA A 172 3.48 7.79 -15.85
CA ALA A 172 4.55 7.36 -16.72
C ALA A 172 4.06 6.77 -18.08
N GLY A 173 2.76 6.49 -18.22
CA GLY A 173 2.16 6.06 -19.48
C GLY A 173 2.78 4.78 -20.05
N GLY A 174 2.96 3.75 -19.22
CA GLY A 174 3.54 2.46 -19.58
C GLY A 174 5.08 2.40 -19.54
N ARG A 175 5.76 3.53 -19.26
CA ARG A 175 7.22 3.55 -19.09
C ARG A 175 7.59 2.99 -17.72
N THR A 176 8.80 2.41 -17.64
CA THR A 176 9.31 1.84 -16.39
C THR A 176 9.51 2.91 -15.32
N VAL A 177 9.04 2.64 -14.10
CA VAL A 177 9.32 3.47 -12.92
C VAL A 177 10.10 2.64 -11.90
N LEU A 178 11.19 3.20 -11.40
CA LEU A 178 12.03 2.65 -10.33
C LEU A 178 11.94 3.54 -9.09
N GLU A 179 11.81 2.92 -7.92
CA GLU A 179 11.82 3.61 -6.64
C GLU A 179 13.28 3.90 -6.23
N PHE A 180 13.67 5.17 -6.12
CA PHE A 180 15.02 5.62 -5.78
C PHE A 180 15.07 6.49 -4.51
N GLY A 181 14.11 6.30 -3.62
CA GLY A 181 13.89 7.18 -2.47
C GLY A 181 14.45 6.73 -1.13
N SER A 182 15.05 5.54 -1.01
CA SER A 182 15.44 4.93 0.28
C SER A 182 16.16 5.90 1.23
N ARG A 183 17.14 6.68 0.74
CA ARG A 183 17.90 7.67 1.54
C ARG A 183 17.10 8.90 1.96
N ARG A 184 15.85 9.05 1.50
CA ARG A 184 14.93 10.16 1.78
C ARG A 184 13.72 9.72 2.61
N ALA A 185 13.58 8.42 2.89
CA ALA A 185 12.48 7.88 3.69
C ALA A 185 12.58 8.29 5.16
N GLN A 186 11.45 8.24 5.85
CA GLN A 186 11.36 8.50 7.29
C GLN A 186 11.74 7.23 8.06
N GLY A 187 13.04 7.02 8.22
CA GLY A 187 13.60 5.90 8.97
C GLY A 187 13.76 4.60 8.16
N ILE A 188 14.38 3.62 8.80
CA ILE A 188 14.75 2.34 8.17
C ILE A 188 13.52 1.57 7.69
N ALA A 189 12.53 1.42 8.56
CA ALA A 189 11.29 0.73 8.22
C ALA A 189 10.61 1.39 7.02
N GLY A 190 10.49 2.74 7.03
CA GLY A 190 9.91 3.49 5.91
C GLY A 190 10.64 3.30 4.58
N ALA A 191 11.96 3.12 4.58
CA ALA A 191 12.72 2.81 3.38
C ALA A 191 12.41 1.38 2.87
N VAL A 192 12.38 0.40 3.78
CA VAL A 192 12.28 -1.02 3.44
C VAL A 192 10.85 -1.40 3.06
N THR A 193 9.86 -1.09 3.89
CA THR A 193 8.44 -1.38 3.62
C THR A 193 7.86 -0.42 2.58
N GLY A 194 8.38 0.82 2.49
CA GLY A 194 8.02 1.76 1.43
C GLY A 194 8.43 1.29 0.04
N ALA A 195 9.62 0.69 -0.12
CA ALA A 195 10.04 0.07 -1.38
C ALA A 195 9.13 -1.12 -1.77
N ARG A 196 8.73 -1.96 -0.79
CA ARG A 196 7.73 -3.02 -0.97
C ARG A 196 6.40 -2.45 -1.46
N ALA A 197 5.90 -1.44 -0.80
CA ALA A 197 4.64 -0.78 -1.15
C ALA A 197 4.70 -0.12 -2.53
N ALA A 198 5.80 0.52 -2.88
CA ALA A 198 6.01 1.10 -4.21
C ALA A 198 5.98 0.03 -5.31
N TYR A 199 6.51 -1.16 -5.05
CA TYR A 199 6.45 -2.28 -5.98
C TYR A 199 5.01 -2.79 -6.16
N ILE A 200 4.22 -2.88 -5.09
CA ILE A 200 2.77 -3.19 -5.16
C ILE A 200 2.07 -2.15 -6.04
N GLY A 201 2.37 -0.86 -5.84
CA GLY A 201 1.79 0.26 -6.60
C GLY A 201 2.17 0.31 -8.08
N GLY A 202 3.15 -0.51 -8.53
CA GLY A 202 3.51 -0.65 -9.94
C GLY A 202 4.99 -0.45 -10.28
N CYS A 203 5.83 0.08 -9.37
CA CYS A 203 7.26 0.25 -9.63
C CYS A 203 7.92 -1.08 -10.03
N ALA A 204 8.85 -1.03 -10.97
CA ALA A 204 9.53 -2.22 -11.49
C ALA A 204 10.62 -2.75 -10.55
N GLY A 205 11.14 -1.90 -9.66
CA GLY A 205 12.19 -2.23 -8.72
C GLY A 205 12.53 -1.06 -7.81
N THR A 206 13.55 -1.23 -6.98
CA THR A 206 13.97 -0.26 -5.97
C THR A 206 15.48 -0.12 -5.91
N ALA A 207 16.00 1.02 -5.40
CA ALA A 207 17.39 1.17 -5.01
C ALA A 207 17.69 0.56 -3.62
N CYS A 208 16.67 0.08 -2.89
CA CYS A 208 16.80 -0.47 -1.54
C CYS A 208 17.20 -1.95 -1.57
N THR A 209 18.47 -2.24 -1.47
CA THR A 209 19.02 -3.61 -1.51
C THR A 209 18.39 -4.54 -0.45
N VAL A 210 18.11 -4.02 0.74
CA VAL A 210 17.47 -4.80 1.82
C VAL A 210 16.05 -5.23 1.46
N SER A 211 15.30 -4.42 0.71
CA SER A 211 13.95 -4.78 0.24
C SER A 211 13.97 -5.88 -0.81
N ASP A 212 15.03 -5.96 -1.62
CA ASP A 212 15.26 -7.11 -2.50
C ASP A 212 15.53 -8.37 -1.67
N GLN A 213 16.43 -8.28 -0.72
CA GLN A 213 16.81 -9.42 0.13
C GLN A 213 15.63 -9.99 0.93
N ILE A 214 14.78 -9.11 1.49
CA ILE A 214 13.67 -9.52 2.37
C ILE A 214 12.42 -9.91 1.56
N TYR A 215 12.03 -9.06 0.62
CA TYR A 215 10.74 -9.16 -0.09
C TYR A 215 10.86 -9.58 -1.55
N GLY A 216 12.07 -9.64 -2.11
CA GLY A 216 12.28 -9.94 -3.51
C GLY A 216 11.86 -8.80 -4.44
N VAL A 217 11.86 -7.54 -3.96
CA VAL A 217 11.69 -6.37 -4.83
C VAL A 217 12.96 -6.20 -5.64
N PRO A 218 12.94 -6.29 -6.99
CA PRO A 218 14.16 -6.27 -7.78
C PRO A 218 15.02 -5.04 -7.50
N ALA A 219 16.25 -5.24 -7.01
CA ALA A 219 17.20 -4.15 -6.81
C ALA A 219 17.66 -3.60 -8.16
N ALA A 220 17.66 -2.29 -8.30
CA ALA A 220 18.09 -1.59 -9.50
C ALA A 220 18.88 -0.33 -9.14
N GLY A 221 19.88 -0.04 -9.96
CA GLY A 221 20.70 1.15 -9.79
C GLY A 221 21.69 1.27 -10.95
N THR A 222 22.30 2.44 -11.04
CA THR A 222 23.34 2.72 -12.02
C THR A 222 24.59 3.19 -11.29
N MET A 223 25.02 4.41 -11.51
CA MET A 223 26.14 5.07 -10.82
C MET A 223 25.69 6.39 -10.19
N ALA A 224 26.50 6.94 -9.31
CA ALA A 224 26.38 8.31 -8.83
C ALA A 224 27.42 9.21 -9.52
N HIS A 225 27.25 10.54 -9.42
CA HIS A 225 28.23 11.50 -9.93
C HIS A 225 29.65 11.30 -9.36
N SER A 226 29.73 10.82 -8.11
CA SER A 226 31.01 10.48 -7.47
C SER A 226 31.82 9.41 -8.23
N TRP A 227 31.16 8.45 -8.89
CA TRP A 227 31.84 7.49 -9.77
C TRP A 227 32.58 8.21 -10.88
N VAL A 228 31.90 9.15 -11.56
CA VAL A 228 32.51 9.93 -12.64
C VAL A 228 33.70 10.79 -12.14
N GLN A 229 33.51 11.39 -10.98
CA GLN A 229 34.52 12.26 -10.35
C GLN A 229 35.74 11.53 -9.79
N MET A 230 35.68 10.20 -9.60
CA MET A 230 36.83 9.40 -9.14
C MET A 230 37.87 9.11 -10.23
N PHE A 231 37.55 9.38 -11.50
CA PHE A 231 38.45 9.18 -12.64
C PHE A 231 39.01 10.51 -13.13
N ASP A 232 40.10 10.47 -13.81
CA ASP A 232 40.77 11.66 -14.36
C ASP A 232 39.95 12.33 -15.48
N SER A 233 39.04 11.55 -16.11
CA SER A 233 38.07 12.07 -17.07
C SER A 233 36.73 11.32 -17.03
N GLU A 234 35.67 12.00 -17.43
CA GLU A 234 34.34 11.42 -17.61
C GLU A 234 34.35 10.23 -18.59
N TYR A 235 35.14 10.34 -19.65
CA TYR A 235 35.32 9.27 -20.62
C TYR A 235 35.89 7.99 -19.99
N GLU A 236 36.98 8.12 -19.20
CA GLU A 236 37.56 6.96 -18.51
C GLU A 236 36.60 6.31 -17.53
N ALA A 237 35.83 7.11 -16.82
CA ALA A 237 34.76 6.60 -15.94
C ALA A 237 33.71 5.76 -16.70
N PHE A 238 33.27 6.25 -17.86
CA PHE A 238 32.31 5.55 -18.71
C PHE A 238 32.90 4.30 -19.35
N LEU A 239 34.14 4.37 -19.81
CA LEU A 239 34.86 3.24 -20.36
C LEU A 239 35.02 2.12 -19.34
N SER A 240 35.41 2.46 -18.12
CA SER A 240 35.53 1.51 -17.00
C SER A 240 34.20 0.87 -16.66
N TYR A 241 33.11 1.65 -16.60
CA TYR A 241 31.80 1.13 -16.31
C TYR A 241 31.27 0.16 -17.40
N CYS A 242 31.47 0.51 -18.68
CA CYS A 242 31.07 -0.36 -19.79
C CYS A 242 31.88 -1.66 -19.80
N ARG A 243 33.14 -1.65 -19.42
CA ARG A 243 33.96 -2.87 -19.31
C ARG A 243 33.56 -3.75 -18.15
N THR A 244 33.16 -3.17 -17.02
CA THR A 244 32.78 -3.88 -15.81
C THR A 244 31.35 -4.45 -15.94
N TYR A 245 30.42 -3.69 -16.54
CA TYR A 245 29.00 -4.02 -16.64
C TYR A 245 28.48 -3.94 -18.09
N PRO A 246 29.04 -4.71 -19.04
CA PRO A 246 28.72 -4.53 -20.46
C PRO A 246 27.23 -4.81 -20.77
N ASN A 247 26.58 -5.71 -20.04
CA ASN A 247 25.15 -6.06 -20.24
C ASN A 247 24.20 -5.14 -19.48
N ASN A 248 24.71 -4.21 -18.68
CA ASN A 248 23.91 -3.27 -17.87
C ASN A 248 24.56 -1.87 -17.85
N ALA A 249 25.12 -1.44 -18.97
CA ALA A 249 25.80 -0.15 -19.10
C ALA A 249 24.78 0.98 -19.21
N VAL A 250 24.45 1.62 -18.07
CA VAL A 250 23.67 2.86 -18.00
C VAL A 250 24.53 3.97 -17.42
N LEU A 251 24.89 4.96 -18.25
CA LEU A 251 25.85 6.00 -17.94
C LEU A 251 25.18 7.31 -17.50
N LEU A 252 25.64 7.91 -16.40
CA LEU A 252 25.15 9.18 -15.87
C LEU A 252 25.87 10.34 -16.57
N VAL A 253 25.18 11.00 -17.50
CA VAL A 253 25.80 11.89 -18.50
C VAL A 253 25.74 13.37 -18.17
N ASP A 254 25.25 13.75 -17.01
CA ASP A 254 25.06 15.15 -16.61
C ASP A 254 25.97 15.60 -15.45
N THR A 255 27.09 14.91 -15.22
CA THR A 255 28.06 15.30 -14.17
C THR A 255 28.66 16.65 -14.45
N PHE A 256 28.98 16.95 -15.71
CA PHE A 256 29.59 18.25 -16.14
C PHE A 256 28.68 18.95 -17.15
N ASN A 257 28.67 18.47 -18.41
CA ASN A 257 27.85 19.05 -19.47
C ASN A 257 27.24 17.94 -20.32
N THR A 258 25.93 17.78 -20.21
CA THR A 258 25.17 16.68 -20.84
C THR A 258 25.44 16.59 -22.35
N LEU A 259 25.30 17.72 -23.10
CA LEU A 259 25.35 17.71 -24.56
C LEU A 259 26.75 17.86 -25.13
N LYS A 260 27.67 18.58 -24.43
CA LYS A 260 29.00 18.84 -24.94
C LYS A 260 30.06 17.79 -24.52
N SER A 261 29.84 17.08 -23.41
CA SER A 261 30.77 16.07 -22.92
C SER A 261 30.09 14.73 -22.60
N GLY A 262 29.05 14.71 -21.79
CA GLY A 262 28.46 13.49 -21.28
C GLY A 262 27.98 12.52 -22.36
N ILE A 263 27.08 12.96 -23.25
CA ILE A 263 26.59 12.13 -24.35
C ILE A 263 27.67 11.76 -25.35
N PRO A 264 28.54 12.69 -25.82
CA PRO A 264 29.67 12.33 -26.69
C PRO A 264 30.62 11.28 -26.08
N ASN A 265 30.99 11.43 -24.80
CA ASN A 265 31.81 10.45 -24.10
C ASN A 265 31.11 9.09 -23.90
N ALA A 266 29.80 9.09 -23.61
CA ALA A 266 29.04 7.87 -23.53
C ALA A 266 29.00 7.11 -24.87
N ILE A 267 28.72 7.80 -25.97
CA ILE A 267 28.71 7.23 -27.32
C ILE A 267 30.10 6.66 -27.66
N ARG A 268 31.19 7.39 -27.32
CA ARG A 268 32.54 6.91 -27.52
C ARG A 268 32.81 5.63 -26.74
N ALA A 269 32.43 5.55 -25.47
CA ALA A 269 32.59 4.37 -24.63
C ALA A 269 31.77 3.17 -25.16
N PHE A 270 30.51 3.40 -25.62
CA PHE A 270 29.71 2.39 -26.24
C PHE A 270 30.32 1.84 -27.53
N ASN A 271 30.84 2.71 -28.39
CA ASN A 271 31.49 2.30 -29.63
C ASN A 271 32.78 1.50 -29.39
N GLU A 272 33.56 1.84 -28.35
CA GLU A 272 34.82 1.18 -28.04
C GLU A 272 34.63 -0.16 -27.31
N VAL A 273 33.64 -0.27 -26.43
CA VAL A 273 33.45 -1.47 -25.58
C VAL A 273 32.28 -2.33 -26.02
N LEU A 274 31.08 -1.76 -26.15
CA LEU A 274 29.87 -2.54 -26.36
C LEU A 274 29.72 -3.04 -27.81
N LYS A 275 30.04 -2.16 -28.76
CA LYS A 275 29.91 -2.47 -30.21
C LYS A 275 30.79 -3.65 -30.65
N PRO A 276 32.07 -3.76 -30.24
CA PRO A 276 32.88 -4.93 -30.55
C PRO A 276 32.37 -6.23 -29.93
N LEU A 277 31.64 -6.15 -28.79
CA LEU A 277 31.03 -7.29 -28.11
C LEU A 277 29.67 -7.67 -28.70
N GLY A 278 29.19 -6.94 -29.71
CA GLY A 278 27.85 -7.16 -30.29
C GLY A 278 26.70 -6.77 -29.35
N ILE A 279 26.99 -5.98 -28.31
CA ILE A 279 25.98 -5.55 -27.32
C ILE A 279 25.31 -4.27 -27.85
N THR A 280 24.00 -4.32 -28.00
CA THR A 280 23.15 -3.22 -28.46
C THR A 280 22.31 -2.58 -27.35
N LYS A 281 22.20 -3.26 -26.21
CA LYS A 281 21.46 -2.76 -25.03
C LYS A 281 22.37 -1.92 -24.16
N CYS A 282 22.11 -0.63 -24.10
CA CYS A 282 22.77 0.33 -23.22
C CYS A 282 21.77 1.40 -22.80
N GLY A 283 22.21 2.32 -21.95
CA GLY A 283 21.37 3.42 -21.50
C GLY A 283 22.20 4.63 -21.07
N ILE A 284 21.52 5.76 -21.06
CA ILE A 284 22.00 6.98 -20.38
C ILE A 284 21.02 7.40 -19.31
N ARG A 285 21.52 8.12 -18.31
CA ARG A 285 20.71 8.72 -17.25
C ARG A 285 20.98 10.20 -17.13
N LEU A 286 19.91 10.97 -16.99
CA LEU A 286 19.92 12.40 -16.69
C LEU A 286 19.28 12.61 -15.30
N ASP A 287 19.93 13.38 -14.46
CA ASP A 287 19.51 13.69 -13.08
C ASP A 287 19.30 15.20 -12.86
N SER A 288 19.59 16.04 -13.86
CA SER A 288 19.53 17.50 -13.78
C SER A 288 19.22 18.18 -15.12
N GLY A 289 18.80 19.44 -15.04
CA GLY A 289 18.52 20.28 -16.21
C GLY A 289 17.09 20.18 -16.72
N ASP A 290 16.85 20.75 -17.90
CA ASP A 290 15.56 20.68 -18.60
C ASP A 290 15.41 19.31 -19.26
N MET A 291 14.61 18.44 -18.63
CA MET A 291 14.48 17.04 -19.03
C MET A 291 13.82 16.88 -20.40
N ALA A 292 12.86 17.74 -20.76
CA ALA A 292 12.21 17.65 -22.06
C ALA A 292 13.20 18.00 -23.18
N TYR A 293 13.87 19.12 -23.05
CA TYR A 293 14.87 19.58 -24.03
C TYR A 293 16.06 18.60 -24.13
N LEU A 294 16.65 18.23 -22.98
CA LEU A 294 17.86 17.40 -22.98
C LEU A 294 17.59 15.99 -23.52
N THR A 295 16.46 15.37 -23.20
CA THR A 295 16.14 14.02 -23.72
C THR A 295 15.86 14.03 -25.22
N GLN A 296 15.23 15.08 -25.75
CA GLN A 296 15.03 15.24 -27.19
C GLN A 296 16.39 15.36 -27.94
N LYS A 297 17.30 16.18 -27.43
CA LYS A 297 18.65 16.32 -28.01
C LYS A 297 19.48 15.05 -27.87
N ALA A 298 19.41 14.40 -26.68
CA ALA A 298 20.07 13.13 -26.44
C ALA A 298 19.64 12.05 -27.43
N ARG A 299 18.31 11.96 -27.70
CA ARG A 299 17.79 10.96 -28.63
C ARG A 299 18.33 11.16 -30.05
N ILE A 300 18.39 12.39 -30.52
CA ILE A 300 18.96 12.73 -31.84
C ILE A 300 20.43 12.30 -31.89
N MET A 301 21.23 12.69 -30.91
CA MET A 301 22.67 12.37 -30.88
C MET A 301 22.94 10.86 -30.83
N LEU A 302 22.13 10.12 -30.06
CA LEU A 302 22.25 8.66 -29.96
C LEU A 302 21.84 7.97 -31.26
N ASP A 303 20.77 8.42 -31.92
CA ASP A 303 20.31 7.87 -33.20
C ASP A 303 21.34 8.09 -34.32
N GLU A 304 21.87 9.32 -34.45
CA GLU A 304 22.87 9.68 -35.41
C GLU A 304 24.19 8.88 -35.19
N ALA A 305 24.50 8.55 -33.94
CA ALA A 305 25.69 7.73 -33.60
C ALA A 305 25.47 6.21 -33.79
N GLY A 306 24.25 5.78 -34.23
CA GLY A 306 23.95 4.37 -34.48
C GLY A 306 23.50 3.60 -33.22
N TRP A 307 22.98 4.30 -32.17
CA TRP A 307 22.48 3.73 -30.93
C TRP A 307 20.96 3.98 -30.73
N PRO A 308 20.10 3.65 -31.69
CA PRO A 308 18.66 3.91 -31.57
C PRO A 308 17.99 3.12 -30.44
N GLY A 309 18.58 2.00 -30.01
CA GLY A 309 18.11 1.16 -28.90
C GLY A 309 18.65 1.59 -27.53
N CYS A 310 19.46 2.65 -27.43
CA CYS A 310 19.93 3.17 -26.16
C CYS A 310 18.78 3.80 -25.37
N THR A 311 18.54 3.33 -24.15
CA THR A 311 17.47 3.84 -23.30
C THR A 311 17.84 5.14 -22.61
N ILE A 312 16.86 6.01 -22.38
CA ILE A 312 17.03 7.27 -21.67
C ILE A 312 16.24 7.20 -20.36
N THR A 313 16.95 7.22 -19.25
CA THR A 313 16.40 7.26 -17.89
C THR A 313 16.48 8.68 -17.35
N VAL A 314 15.40 9.14 -16.71
CA VAL A 314 15.36 10.44 -16.04
C VAL A 314 15.09 10.26 -14.57
N SER A 315 15.77 11.02 -13.73
CA SER A 315 15.60 11.01 -12.27
C SER A 315 15.65 12.45 -11.72
N ASN A 316 15.45 12.61 -10.41
CA ASN A 316 15.41 13.87 -9.66
C ASN A 316 14.03 14.56 -9.58
N SER A 317 13.55 14.73 -8.36
CA SER A 317 12.37 15.53 -7.96
C SER A 317 11.08 15.27 -8.76
N LEU A 318 10.93 14.07 -9.30
CA LEU A 318 9.81 13.66 -10.13
C LEU A 318 8.59 13.27 -9.26
N ASP A 319 7.41 13.64 -9.76
CA ASP A 319 6.11 13.16 -9.30
C ASP A 319 5.17 12.98 -10.51
N GLU A 320 3.93 12.55 -10.28
CA GLU A 320 2.95 12.30 -11.33
C GLU A 320 2.66 13.54 -12.18
N ARG A 321 2.67 14.74 -11.61
CA ARG A 321 2.38 15.98 -12.33
C ARG A 321 3.55 16.35 -13.23
N LEU A 322 4.77 16.36 -12.70
CA LEU A 322 5.94 16.69 -13.49
C LEU A 322 6.19 15.64 -14.58
N ILE A 323 6.00 14.36 -14.29
CA ILE A 323 6.12 13.28 -15.30
C ILE A 323 5.12 13.50 -16.45
N THR A 324 3.86 13.78 -16.12
CA THR A 324 2.83 14.07 -17.14
C THR A 324 3.25 15.26 -18.02
N GLU A 325 3.73 16.34 -17.39
CA GLU A 325 4.10 17.56 -18.08
C GLU A 325 5.30 17.37 -19.02
N ILE A 326 6.39 16.75 -18.56
CA ILE A 326 7.58 16.53 -19.42
C ILE A 326 7.30 15.56 -20.58
N ILE A 327 6.43 14.57 -20.37
CA ILE A 327 5.94 13.70 -21.47
C ILE A 327 5.14 14.51 -22.47
N HIS A 328 4.24 15.39 -22.02
CA HIS A 328 3.44 16.25 -22.87
C HIS A 328 4.32 17.20 -23.71
N GLN A 329 5.41 17.68 -23.15
CA GLN A 329 6.41 18.48 -23.87
C GLN A 329 7.23 17.69 -24.90
N GLY A 330 6.96 16.39 -25.06
CA GLY A 330 7.59 15.53 -26.06
C GLY A 330 8.92 14.91 -25.65
N ALA A 331 9.22 14.85 -24.34
CA ALA A 331 10.42 14.20 -23.81
C ALA A 331 10.58 12.76 -24.34
N LYS A 332 11.80 12.37 -24.64
CA LYS A 332 12.17 11.03 -25.12
C LYS A 332 12.74 10.20 -23.97
N ILE A 333 11.86 9.63 -23.17
CA ILE A 333 12.18 8.93 -21.92
C ILE A 333 11.65 7.50 -21.99
N ASP A 334 12.45 6.54 -21.56
CA ASP A 334 12.09 5.12 -21.49
C ASP A 334 11.82 4.69 -20.05
N SER A 335 12.45 5.33 -19.06
CA SER A 335 12.26 5.01 -17.65
C SER A 335 12.48 6.21 -16.73
N PHE A 336 11.88 6.12 -15.54
CA PHE A 336 11.95 7.13 -14.49
C PHE A 336 12.51 6.53 -13.20
N GLY A 337 13.48 7.21 -12.59
CA GLY A 337 13.93 6.96 -11.22
C GLY A 337 13.31 7.98 -10.28
N VAL A 338 12.34 7.58 -9.49
CA VAL A 338 11.57 8.48 -8.63
C VAL A 338 11.95 8.27 -7.16
N GLY A 339 12.43 9.32 -6.51
CA GLY A 339 12.97 9.23 -5.15
C GLY A 339 12.09 9.87 -4.10
N GLU A 340 12.51 11.06 -3.60
CA GLU A 340 11.93 11.74 -2.45
C GLU A 340 10.41 11.87 -2.52
N ARG A 341 9.86 12.38 -3.62
CA ARG A 341 8.43 12.67 -3.72
C ARG A 341 7.54 11.43 -3.70
N LEU A 342 8.10 10.26 -4.07
CA LEU A 342 7.42 8.98 -3.96
C LEU A 342 7.48 8.48 -2.52
N ILE A 343 8.71 8.25 -1.99
CA ILE A 343 8.89 7.53 -0.72
C ILE A 343 8.38 8.31 0.50
N THR A 344 8.21 9.63 0.40
CA THR A 344 7.63 10.47 1.44
C THR A 344 6.18 10.85 1.17
N SER A 345 5.63 10.47 0.01
CA SER A 345 4.34 10.97 -0.49
C SER A 345 4.22 12.50 -0.28
N LYS A 346 5.23 13.24 -0.74
CA LYS A 346 5.49 14.65 -0.35
C LYS A 346 4.30 15.59 -0.46
N SER A 347 3.41 15.38 -1.41
CA SER A 347 2.21 16.21 -1.63
C SER A 347 1.09 15.95 -0.64
N ALA A 348 1.00 14.71 -0.10
CA ALA A 348 0.01 14.29 0.88
C ALA A 348 0.65 13.22 1.80
N PRO A 349 1.42 13.62 2.84
CA PRO A 349 2.27 12.69 3.60
C PRO A 349 1.52 11.89 4.66
N VAL A 350 0.20 12.02 4.76
CA VAL A 350 -0.62 11.35 5.75
C VAL A 350 -1.75 10.59 5.07
N PHE A 351 -1.91 9.29 5.41
CA PHE A 351 -3.02 8.48 4.91
C PHE A 351 -4.31 8.69 5.71
N GLY A 352 -4.19 8.79 7.04
CA GLY A 352 -5.29 9.11 7.94
C GLY A 352 -6.25 7.94 8.21
N GLY A 353 -5.76 6.70 8.17
CA GLY A 353 -6.48 5.53 8.64
C GLY A 353 -6.81 5.61 10.14
N VAL A 354 -7.91 5.01 10.52
CA VAL A 354 -8.41 4.96 11.90
C VAL A 354 -8.91 3.56 12.24
N TYR A 355 -8.91 3.24 13.54
CA TYR A 355 -9.38 1.97 14.09
C TYR A 355 -10.45 2.28 15.14
N LYS A 356 -11.70 1.82 14.93
CA LYS A 356 -12.82 2.28 15.76
C LYS A 356 -13.75 1.14 16.16
N LEU A 357 -14.11 1.13 17.45
CA LEU A 357 -15.13 0.22 17.98
C LEU A 357 -16.45 0.41 17.23
N CYS A 358 -16.99 -0.67 16.68
CA CYS A 358 -18.25 -0.65 15.93
C CYS A 358 -19.33 -1.55 16.55
N ALA A 359 -18.95 -2.53 17.40
CA ALA A 359 -19.91 -3.35 18.14
C ALA A 359 -19.26 -4.04 19.34
N VAL A 360 -20.09 -4.55 20.25
CA VAL A 360 -19.69 -5.44 21.34
C VAL A 360 -20.65 -6.63 21.40
N GLU A 361 -20.15 -7.79 21.84
CA GLU A 361 -20.96 -8.99 22.02
C GLU A 361 -21.45 -9.07 23.46
N ASN A 362 -22.71 -9.43 23.62
CA ASN A 362 -23.33 -9.67 24.94
C ASN A 362 -23.12 -11.12 25.36
N PRO A 363 -23.32 -11.45 26.65
CA PRO A 363 -23.15 -12.81 27.14
C PRO A 363 -24.08 -13.85 26.49
N ASP A 364 -25.19 -13.41 25.92
CA ASP A 364 -26.15 -14.24 25.17
C ASP A 364 -25.77 -14.42 23.69
N GLY A 365 -24.63 -13.88 23.26
CA GLY A 365 -24.17 -13.91 21.88
C GLY A 365 -24.78 -12.84 20.96
N SER A 366 -25.70 -12.03 21.46
CA SER A 366 -26.27 -10.92 20.69
C SER A 366 -25.22 -9.79 20.52
N ILE A 367 -25.27 -9.09 19.38
CA ILE A 367 -24.34 -8.02 19.04
C ILE A 367 -25.01 -6.67 19.27
N THR A 368 -24.43 -5.86 20.17
CA THR A 368 -24.83 -4.47 20.40
C THR A 368 -23.97 -3.55 19.55
N PRO A 369 -24.54 -2.83 18.57
CA PRO A 369 -23.81 -1.88 17.74
C PRO A 369 -23.29 -0.70 18.58
N LYS A 370 -22.16 -0.14 18.17
CA LYS A 370 -21.54 1.05 18.77
C LYS A 370 -21.26 2.07 17.68
N ILE A 371 -21.50 3.34 18.00
CA ILE A 371 -21.26 4.45 17.08
C ILE A 371 -20.48 5.56 17.81
N LYS A 372 -19.50 6.12 17.15
CA LYS A 372 -18.87 7.37 17.59
C LYS A 372 -19.59 8.54 16.94
N VAL A 373 -20.28 9.32 17.73
CA VAL A 373 -20.86 10.59 17.29
C VAL A 373 -19.82 11.71 17.42
N SER A 374 -19.83 12.65 16.50
CA SER A 374 -18.89 13.78 16.46
C SER A 374 -19.58 14.99 15.87
N GLU A 375 -19.21 16.19 16.34
CA GLU A 375 -19.63 17.45 15.72
C GLU A 375 -19.22 17.56 14.24
N ASN A 376 -18.09 16.93 13.87
CA ASN A 376 -17.71 16.79 12.49
C ASN A 376 -18.38 15.52 11.89
N VAL A 377 -19.38 15.73 11.03
CA VAL A 377 -20.16 14.65 10.39
C VAL A 377 -19.28 13.62 9.69
N GLY A 378 -18.19 14.05 9.04
CA GLY A 378 -17.23 13.15 8.39
C GLY A 378 -16.44 12.23 9.35
N LYS A 379 -16.58 12.45 10.68
CA LYS A 379 -15.99 11.58 11.71
C LYS A 379 -16.98 10.60 12.34
N ILE A 380 -18.25 10.63 11.95
CA ILE A 380 -19.26 9.69 12.42
C ILE A 380 -18.99 8.32 11.79
N THR A 381 -18.93 7.28 12.63
CA THR A 381 -18.62 5.92 12.18
C THR A 381 -19.86 5.15 11.71
N ASN A 382 -19.66 4.08 10.96
CA ASN A 382 -20.72 3.13 10.64
C ASN A 382 -20.80 2.06 11.75
N PRO A 383 -21.96 1.87 12.41
CA PRO A 383 -22.09 0.92 13.52
C PRO A 383 -22.24 -0.53 13.05
N GLY A 384 -22.08 -1.47 13.99
CA GLY A 384 -22.38 -2.89 13.80
C GLY A 384 -21.25 -3.69 13.16
N PHE A 385 -21.41 -5.02 13.14
CA PHE A 385 -20.50 -5.93 12.45
C PHE A 385 -20.87 -6.00 10.96
N LYS A 386 -19.95 -5.58 10.10
CA LYS A 386 -20.20 -5.31 8.69
C LYS A 386 -19.31 -6.13 7.76
N LYS A 387 -19.64 -6.11 6.49
CA LYS A 387 -18.82 -6.57 5.36
C LYS A 387 -18.99 -5.65 4.16
N VAL A 388 -18.13 -5.80 3.17
CA VAL A 388 -18.12 -5.01 1.93
C VAL A 388 -18.23 -5.93 0.73
N TYR A 389 -19.15 -5.62 -0.16
CA TYR A 389 -19.21 -6.21 -1.49
C TYR A 389 -18.76 -5.20 -2.52
N ARG A 390 -18.02 -5.64 -3.54
CA ARG A 390 -17.82 -4.89 -4.79
C ARG A 390 -18.70 -5.48 -5.88
N PHE A 391 -19.40 -4.61 -6.56
CA PHE A 391 -20.28 -4.98 -7.67
C PHE A 391 -19.54 -4.77 -8.99
N PHE A 392 -19.50 -5.81 -9.79
CA PHE A 392 -18.92 -5.79 -11.14
C PHE A 392 -20.02 -5.98 -12.17
N ASP A 393 -20.05 -5.12 -13.16
CA ASP A 393 -20.90 -5.34 -14.33
C ASP A 393 -20.49 -6.65 -15.05
N ARG A 394 -21.49 -7.50 -15.36
CA ARG A 394 -21.22 -8.84 -15.93
C ARG A 394 -20.78 -8.81 -17.39
N GLU A 395 -21.09 -7.76 -18.13
CA GLU A 395 -20.74 -7.62 -19.55
C GLU A 395 -19.35 -7.03 -19.73
N THR A 396 -19.03 -5.97 -18.99
CA THR A 396 -17.78 -5.24 -19.12
C THR A 396 -16.70 -5.71 -18.14
N GLY A 397 -17.08 -6.33 -17.03
CA GLY A 397 -16.20 -6.68 -15.93
C GLY A 397 -15.71 -5.48 -15.12
N MET A 398 -16.27 -4.28 -15.35
CA MET A 398 -15.90 -3.06 -14.63
C MET A 398 -16.55 -3.01 -13.25
N ALA A 399 -15.79 -2.50 -12.27
CA ALA A 399 -16.32 -2.26 -10.93
C ALA A 399 -17.23 -1.02 -10.94
N GLU A 400 -18.44 -1.17 -10.42
CA GLU A 400 -19.46 -0.13 -10.49
C GLU A 400 -19.75 0.56 -9.16
N ALA A 401 -19.69 -0.19 -8.05
CA ALA A 401 -19.95 0.32 -6.72
C ALA A 401 -19.42 -0.65 -5.66
N ASP A 402 -19.13 -0.11 -4.47
CA ASP A 402 -18.93 -0.90 -3.27
C ASP A 402 -20.14 -0.72 -2.33
N TYR A 403 -20.51 -1.80 -1.65
CA TYR A 403 -21.73 -1.87 -0.85
C TYR A 403 -21.40 -2.41 0.54
N ILE A 404 -21.55 -1.55 1.55
CA ILE A 404 -21.32 -1.90 2.94
C ILE A 404 -22.64 -2.34 3.55
N CYS A 405 -22.68 -3.56 4.08
CA CYS A 405 -23.86 -4.12 4.70
C CYS A 405 -23.54 -4.82 6.03
N MET A 406 -24.57 -5.16 6.80
CA MET A 406 -24.39 -5.97 8.00
C MET A 406 -23.88 -7.36 7.62
N ARG A 407 -23.08 -7.97 8.48
CA ARG A 407 -22.43 -9.25 8.21
C ARG A 407 -23.40 -10.39 7.90
N ASP A 408 -24.59 -10.35 8.44
CA ASP A 408 -25.67 -11.32 8.24
C ASP A 408 -26.47 -11.12 6.95
N GLU A 409 -26.32 -9.97 6.26
CA GLU A 409 -26.99 -9.73 4.99
C GLU A 409 -26.32 -10.51 3.86
N VAL A 410 -27.12 -11.03 2.95
CA VAL A 410 -26.65 -11.71 1.74
C VAL A 410 -27.16 -10.93 0.54
N VAL A 411 -26.25 -10.58 -0.37
CA VAL A 411 -26.60 -9.94 -1.63
C VAL A 411 -26.97 -11.01 -2.66
N ASP A 412 -28.20 -10.96 -3.16
CA ASP A 412 -28.64 -11.78 -4.30
C ASP A 412 -28.35 -11.01 -5.60
N ASP A 413 -27.26 -11.34 -6.26
CA ASP A 413 -26.82 -10.69 -7.51
C ASP A 413 -27.56 -11.20 -8.76
N SER A 414 -28.57 -12.06 -8.58
CA SER A 414 -29.50 -12.45 -9.64
C SER A 414 -30.69 -11.49 -9.78
N GLN A 415 -30.91 -10.62 -8.79
CA GLN A 415 -32.00 -9.65 -8.74
C GLN A 415 -31.47 -8.21 -8.82
N PRO A 416 -32.26 -7.27 -9.36
CA PRO A 416 -31.89 -5.86 -9.29
C PRO A 416 -31.80 -5.38 -7.83
N LEU A 417 -30.77 -4.60 -7.52
CA LEU A 417 -30.54 -4.04 -6.19
C LEU A 417 -30.47 -2.51 -6.29
N GLU A 418 -31.29 -1.80 -5.51
CA GLU A 418 -31.16 -0.36 -5.36
C GLU A 418 -30.09 -0.03 -4.33
N ILE A 419 -29.13 0.81 -4.70
CA ILE A 419 -28.12 1.39 -3.83
C ILE A 419 -28.36 2.89 -3.69
N CYS A 420 -27.93 3.47 -2.57
CA CYS A 420 -28.21 4.85 -2.22
C CYS A 420 -27.01 5.46 -1.48
N ASP A 421 -26.57 6.63 -1.92
CA ASP A 421 -25.53 7.39 -1.25
C ASP A 421 -25.96 7.73 0.18
N PRO A 422 -25.14 7.42 1.20
CA PRO A 422 -25.49 7.63 2.60
C PRO A 422 -25.58 9.11 3.00
N ALA A 423 -24.88 9.99 2.32
CA ALA A 423 -24.87 11.45 2.56
C ALA A 423 -25.93 12.17 1.71
N GLU A 424 -26.07 11.76 0.45
CA GLU A 424 -26.95 12.38 -0.52
C GLU A 424 -28.05 11.41 -0.98
N ARG A 425 -29.02 11.11 -0.10
CA ARG A 425 -30.03 10.05 -0.24
C ARG A 425 -30.96 10.17 -1.46
N TRP A 426 -30.94 11.28 -2.13
CA TRP A 426 -31.62 11.47 -3.43
C TRP A 426 -30.84 10.82 -4.58
N LYS A 427 -29.53 10.59 -4.44
CA LYS A 427 -28.70 9.87 -5.39
C LYS A 427 -28.93 8.37 -5.20
N ARG A 428 -29.68 7.77 -6.11
CA ARG A 428 -30.00 6.35 -6.12
C ARG A 428 -29.61 5.74 -7.44
N LYS A 429 -29.13 4.51 -7.41
CA LYS A 429 -28.81 3.72 -8.59
C LYS A 429 -29.39 2.31 -8.46
N THR A 430 -30.05 1.83 -9.50
CA THR A 430 -30.46 0.42 -9.55
C THR A 430 -29.39 -0.39 -10.27
N MET A 431 -28.72 -1.24 -9.52
CA MET A 431 -27.76 -2.21 -10.05
C MET A 431 -28.52 -3.33 -10.74
N LYS A 432 -28.15 -3.63 -11.98
CA LYS A 432 -28.71 -4.73 -12.78
C LYS A 432 -27.56 -5.46 -13.46
N ASN A 433 -27.73 -6.76 -13.69
CA ASN A 433 -26.74 -7.59 -14.40
C ASN A 433 -25.32 -7.47 -13.80
N PHE A 434 -25.22 -7.48 -12.48
CA PHE A 434 -23.95 -7.36 -11.76
C PHE A 434 -23.55 -8.69 -11.11
N ARG A 435 -22.29 -8.80 -10.72
CA ARG A 435 -21.72 -9.85 -9.88
C ARG A 435 -21.23 -9.21 -8.58
N ALA A 436 -21.73 -9.71 -7.45
CA ALA A 436 -21.30 -9.28 -6.12
C ALA A 436 -20.10 -10.13 -5.65
N VAL A 437 -19.04 -9.47 -5.20
CA VAL A 437 -17.83 -10.11 -4.65
C VAL A 437 -17.57 -9.54 -3.26
N GLU A 438 -17.61 -10.38 -2.23
CA GLU A 438 -17.18 -9.97 -0.89
C GLU A 438 -15.69 -9.65 -0.91
N LEU A 439 -15.31 -8.45 -0.46
CA LEU A 439 -13.92 -7.98 -0.52
C LEU A 439 -13.10 -8.46 0.67
N GLN A 440 -13.69 -8.55 1.86
CA GLN A 440 -13.01 -9.01 3.05
C GLN A 440 -12.94 -10.53 3.08
N VAL A 441 -11.73 -11.06 3.28
CA VAL A 441 -11.48 -12.49 3.46
C VAL A 441 -11.04 -12.78 4.90
N PRO A 442 -11.29 -13.98 5.45
CA PRO A 442 -10.79 -14.35 6.76
C PRO A 442 -9.26 -14.45 6.73
N ILE A 443 -8.61 -13.80 7.69
CA ILE A 443 -7.15 -13.81 7.88
C ILE A 443 -6.79 -14.67 9.09
N PHE A 444 -7.42 -14.40 10.24
CA PHE A 444 -7.31 -15.21 11.44
C PHE A 444 -8.68 -15.69 11.89
N GLU A 445 -8.76 -16.93 12.32
CA GLU A 445 -9.91 -17.52 12.99
C GLU A 445 -9.48 -18.13 14.33
N LYS A 446 -10.06 -17.65 15.42
CA LYS A 446 -9.72 -18.06 16.79
C LYS A 446 -8.22 -18.00 17.09
N GLY A 447 -7.56 -16.98 16.57
CA GLY A 447 -6.13 -16.75 16.72
C GLY A 447 -5.22 -17.54 15.78
N GLU A 448 -5.76 -18.42 14.95
CA GLU A 448 -4.99 -19.19 13.98
C GLU A 448 -5.05 -18.53 12.59
N LEU A 449 -3.89 -18.44 11.92
CA LEU A 449 -3.81 -17.90 10.56
C LEU A 449 -4.45 -18.88 9.56
N VAL A 450 -5.49 -18.43 8.88
CA VAL A 450 -6.22 -19.23 7.87
C VAL A 450 -6.01 -18.71 6.44
N TYR A 451 -5.39 -17.55 6.28
CA TYR A 451 -5.12 -16.92 5.00
C TYR A 451 -3.76 -17.34 4.44
N GLU A 452 -3.75 -17.84 3.21
CA GLU A 452 -2.50 -18.10 2.49
C GLU A 452 -1.97 -16.79 1.91
N LEU A 453 -0.83 -16.32 2.44
CA LEU A 453 -0.21 -15.07 1.99
C LEU A 453 0.29 -15.21 0.54
N PRO A 454 -0.18 -14.38 -0.39
CA PRO A 454 0.32 -14.38 -1.75
C PRO A 454 1.76 -13.84 -1.81
N THR A 455 2.48 -14.21 -2.85
CA THR A 455 3.79 -13.62 -3.13
C THR A 455 3.64 -12.14 -3.50
N LEU A 456 4.66 -11.34 -3.24
CA LEU A 456 4.65 -9.92 -3.59
C LEU A 456 4.41 -9.66 -5.09
N LYS A 457 4.86 -10.57 -5.96
CA LYS A 457 4.61 -10.52 -7.40
C LYS A 457 3.13 -10.74 -7.73
N GLU A 458 2.48 -11.67 -7.04
CA GLU A 458 1.04 -11.91 -7.18
C GLU A 458 0.23 -10.72 -6.71
N ILE A 459 0.61 -10.10 -5.56
CA ILE A 459 -0.01 -8.88 -5.06
C ILE A 459 0.08 -7.75 -6.09
N LYS A 460 1.27 -7.51 -6.67
CA LYS A 460 1.46 -6.50 -7.71
C LYS A 460 0.61 -6.79 -8.96
N THR A 461 0.56 -8.05 -9.39
CA THR A 461 -0.23 -8.45 -10.55
C THR A 461 -1.72 -8.23 -10.29
N ASN A 462 -2.20 -8.63 -9.10
CA ASN A 462 -3.57 -8.39 -8.66
C ASN A 462 -3.88 -6.89 -8.61
N CYS A 463 -2.97 -6.06 -8.08
CA CYS A 463 -3.14 -4.61 -8.04
C CYS A 463 -3.37 -4.03 -9.44
N GLY A 464 -2.55 -4.40 -10.41
CA GLY A 464 -2.72 -3.98 -11.80
C GLY A 464 -4.07 -4.42 -12.38
N TYR A 465 -4.47 -5.66 -12.15
CA TYR A 465 -5.76 -6.19 -12.59
C TYR A 465 -6.93 -5.45 -11.95
N GLN A 466 -6.96 -5.33 -10.63
CA GLN A 466 -8.04 -4.67 -9.89
C GLN A 466 -8.20 -3.19 -10.31
N ILE A 467 -7.09 -2.46 -10.48
CA ILE A 467 -7.14 -1.08 -10.96
C ILE A 467 -7.63 -1.01 -12.42
N SER A 468 -7.37 -2.02 -13.25
CA SER A 468 -7.86 -2.06 -14.62
C SER A 468 -9.39 -2.12 -14.68
N THR A 469 -10.05 -2.71 -13.68
CA THR A 469 -11.51 -2.77 -13.57
C THR A 469 -12.17 -1.46 -13.17
N LEU A 470 -11.43 -0.47 -12.68
CA LEU A 470 -11.98 0.85 -12.36
C LEU A 470 -12.18 1.67 -13.63
N TRP A 471 -13.25 2.44 -13.66
CA TRP A 471 -13.56 3.37 -14.74
C TRP A 471 -12.44 4.42 -14.93
N PRO A 472 -12.18 4.87 -16.17
CA PRO A 472 -11.17 5.90 -16.46
C PRO A 472 -11.38 7.18 -15.65
N GLU A 473 -12.63 7.57 -15.41
CA GLU A 473 -13.03 8.77 -14.68
C GLU A 473 -12.60 8.72 -13.23
N VAL A 474 -12.65 7.57 -12.56
CA VAL A 474 -12.18 7.35 -11.18
C VAL A 474 -10.65 7.43 -11.12
N LYS A 475 -9.99 7.12 -12.22
CA LYS A 475 -8.52 7.11 -12.32
C LYS A 475 -7.89 8.46 -12.66
N ARG A 476 -8.66 9.54 -12.87
CA ARG A 476 -8.11 10.88 -13.14
C ARG A 476 -7.23 11.37 -11.99
N PHE A 477 -6.18 12.12 -12.31
CA PHE A 477 -5.31 12.72 -11.30
C PHE A 477 -5.95 13.94 -10.65
N ASP A 478 -6.62 14.74 -11.45
CA ASP A 478 -7.35 15.92 -11.02
C ASP A 478 -8.84 15.71 -11.27
N ASN A 479 -9.66 16.11 -10.29
CA ASN A 479 -11.11 16.00 -10.33
C ASN A 479 -11.60 14.57 -10.72
N PRO A 480 -11.17 13.51 -10.04
CA PRO A 480 -11.67 12.18 -10.30
C PRO A 480 -13.17 12.09 -10.01
N HIS A 481 -13.87 11.24 -10.74
CA HIS A 481 -15.24 10.91 -10.40
C HIS A 481 -15.28 10.17 -9.05
N SER A 482 -16.21 10.56 -8.18
CA SER A 482 -16.45 9.86 -6.92
C SER A 482 -17.01 8.47 -7.18
N TYR A 483 -16.30 7.45 -6.72
CA TYR A 483 -16.77 6.08 -6.79
C TYR A 483 -17.90 5.87 -5.77
N TYR A 484 -18.90 5.05 -6.12
CA TYR A 484 -20.04 4.79 -5.25
C TYR A 484 -19.64 3.85 -4.12
N VAL A 485 -19.80 4.31 -2.87
CA VAL A 485 -19.62 3.50 -1.66
C VAL A 485 -20.89 3.67 -0.82
N ASP A 486 -21.81 2.75 -0.98
CA ASP A 486 -23.17 2.88 -0.49
C ASP A 486 -23.43 1.92 0.69
N LEU A 487 -24.40 2.29 1.54
CA LEU A 487 -24.80 1.49 2.68
C LEU A 487 -26.07 0.69 2.37
N SER A 488 -26.17 -0.50 2.96
CA SER A 488 -27.44 -1.25 2.92
C SER A 488 -28.57 -0.48 3.63
N PRO A 489 -29.83 -0.63 3.22
CA PRO A 489 -30.95 -0.02 3.93
C PRO A 489 -30.99 -0.40 5.41
N LYS A 490 -30.65 -1.64 5.76
CA LYS A 490 -30.56 -2.11 7.15
C LYS A 490 -29.49 -1.37 7.95
N LEU A 491 -28.28 -1.23 7.39
CA LEU A 491 -27.20 -0.50 8.05
C LEU A 491 -27.49 1.00 8.15
N MET A 492 -28.11 1.58 7.11
CA MET A 492 -28.50 2.99 7.10
C MET A 492 -29.56 3.28 8.17
N ALA A 493 -30.60 2.44 8.26
CA ALA A 493 -31.65 2.58 9.29
C ALA A 493 -31.06 2.44 10.70
N LEU A 494 -30.20 1.46 10.93
CA LEU A 494 -29.49 1.31 12.21
C LEU A 494 -28.69 2.55 12.59
N LYS A 495 -27.94 3.12 11.63
CA LYS A 495 -27.14 4.33 11.87
C LYS A 495 -28.02 5.53 12.22
N ASP A 496 -29.13 5.72 11.50
CA ASP A 496 -30.08 6.80 11.74
C ASP A 496 -30.73 6.69 13.12
N GLU A 497 -31.24 5.50 13.47
CA GLU A 497 -31.84 5.21 14.78
C GLU A 497 -30.87 5.56 15.93
N MET A 498 -29.59 5.12 15.81
CA MET A 498 -28.57 5.40 16.83
C MET A 498 -28.26 6.90 16.95
N LEU A 499 -28.26 7.65 15.84
CA LEU A 499 -28.04 9.10 15.85
C LEU A 499 -29.24 9.84 16.46
N GLU A 500 -30.47 9.41 16.14
CA GLU A 500 -31.70 9.98 16.74
C GLU A 500 -31.74 9.75 18.26
N ASP A 501 -31.45 8.51 18.70
CA ASP A 501 -31.42 8.17 20.12
C ASP A 501 -30.37 8.97 20.90
N TYR A 502 -29.22 9.25 20.27
CA TYR A 502 -28.20 10.09 20.87
C TYR A 502 -28.68 11.55 20.99
N GLY A 503 -29.29 12.09 19.94
CA GLY A 503 -29.85 13.44 19.96
C GLY A 503 -30.98 13.63 20.99
N ARG A 504 -31.74 12.57 21.33
CA ARG A 504 -32.77 12.61 22.38
C ARG A 504 -32.22 12.54 23.80
N LYS A 505 -30.97 12.07 23.98
CA LYS A 505 -30.31 11.94 25.30
C LYS A 505 -29.51 13.18 25.70
N LEU A 506 -29.31 14.12 24.76
CA LEU A 506 -28.69 15.43 24.98
C LEU A 506 -29.77 16.49 25.24
#